data_56ed75c99f796472456fe7c74f83167d
#
_entry.id   56ed75c99f796472456fe7c74f83167d
#
_cell.length_a   1.000
_cell.length_b   1.000
_cell.length_c   1.000
_cell.angle_alpha   90.00
_cell.angle_beta   90.00
_cell.angle_gamma   90.00
#
_symmetry.space_group_name_H-M   'P 1'
#
loop_
_entity.id
_entity.type
_entity.pdbx_description
1 polymer ?
#
loop_
_entity_poly.entity_id
_entity_poly.type
_entity_poly.pdbx_seq_one_letter_code
_entity_poly.pdbx_strand_id
1 'polypeptide(L)'
;MTGIGICSPGPLDPRAGVVLNPPNLPCWRNFPLAAEIERVYGVRALVDNDANAAGLAEAIWGAGVGYHNVFFAILGTGIGTGIVFDRKIYHGRTGSAAEGGHMTIDYRGPRCGCGKLGCIEALASGPNIARRAQAKLAAGDASRIRELAGSVEAVRTEHIGQAFHEGDSIAREVLAETAMLLTVWLGNIVDVLEPDVMVFGGGVAELMSSFFESMRAGLEQWSINQRAGEIPLVLARYGNEAGIAGAAALCR
;
A
#
# COMPACT_ATOMS: atom_id res chain seq x y z
N MET A 1 15.35 10.83 25.97
CA MET A 1 14.31 10.46 25.00
C MET A 1 13.54 11.74 24.71
N THR A 2 13.42 12.15 23.45
CA THR A 2 12.80 13.43 23.06
C THR A 2 11.29 13.26 22.74
N GLY A 3 10.85 12.05 22.50
CA GLY A 3 9.45 11.72 22.19
C GLY A 3 9.25 10.23 21.92
N ILE A 4 7.98 9.83 21.80
CA ILE A 4 7.54 8.49 21.41
C ILE A 4 6.71 8.61 20.14
N GLY A 5 7.13 7.98 19.05
CA GLY A 5 6.35 7.85 17.83
C GLY A 5 5.54 6.55 17.87
N ILE A 6 4.32 6.60 17.36
CA ILE A 6 3.39 5.48 17.37
C ILE A 6 2.72 5.38 16.00
N CYS A 7 2.77 4.20 15.39
CA CYS A 7 1.99 3.87 14.21
C CYS A 7 0.72 3.12 14.62
N SER A 8 -0.42 3.53 14.09
CA SER A 8 -1.71 2.90 14.39
C SER A 8 -2.51 2.73 13.10
N PRO A 9 -3.29 1.65 12.97
CA PRO A 9 -4.29 1.59 11.91
C PRO A 9 -5.30 2.74 12.03
N GLY A 10 -5.76 3.24 10.88
CA GLY A 10 -6.80 4.28 10.82
C GLY A 10 -8.23 3.73 10.97
N PRO A 11 -9.23 4.64 11.05
CA PRO A 11 -9.09 6.09 10.99
C PRO A 11 -8.60 6.72 12.30
N LEU A 12 -7.81 7.77 12.19
CA LEU A 12 -7.27 8.50 13.33
C LEU A 12 -7.16 10.02 13.03
N ASP A 13 -7.08 10.82 14.08
CA ASP A 13 -6.71 12.23 14.01
C ASP A 13 -5.26 12.40 14.48
N PRO A 14 -4.29 12.57 13.57
CA PRO A 14 -2.88 12.65 13.94
C PRO A 14 -2.54 13.96 14.68
N ARG A 15 -3.35 15.01 14.50
CA ARG A 15 -3.14 16.30 15.18
C ARG A 15 -3.55 16.25 16.63
N ALA A 16 -4.67 15.56 16.91
CA ALA A 16 -5.17 15.33 18.26
C ALA A 16 -4.51 14.10 18.94
N GLY A 17 -3.83 13.25 18.19
CA GLY A 17 -3.27 11.99 18.68
C GLY A 17 -4.34 10.98 19.10
N VAL A 18 -5.51 11.00 18.40
CA VAL A 18 -6.71 10.22 18.75
C VAL A 18 -6.98 9.16 17.69
N VAL A 19 -7.11 7.92 18.12
CA VAL A 19 -7.59 6.81 17.27
C VAL A 19 -9.12 6.80 17.31
N LEU A 20 -9.77 6.98 16.14
CA LEU A 20 -11.21 7.26 16.08
C LEU A 20 -12.06 6.00 16.21
N ASN A 21 -11.99 5.11 15.21
CA ASN A 21 -12.82 3.91 15.17
C ASN A 21 -12.19 2.87 14.21
N PRO A 22 -11.01 2.33 14.52
CA PRO A 22 -10.34 1.37 13.66
C PRO A 22 -11.11 0.03 13.65
N PRO A 23 -11.44 -0.52 12.46
CA PRO A 23 -12.21 -1.76 12.36
C PRO A 23 -11.53 -2.95 13.03
N ASN A 24 -10.19 -2.94 13.06
CA ASN A 24 -9.37 -4.00 13.65
C ASN A 24 -9.20 -3.87 15.18
N LEU A 25 -9.62 -2.75 15.78
CA LEU A 25 -9.54 -2.48 17.22
C LEU A 25 -10.89 -1.96 17.73
N PRO A 26 -11.94 -2.78 17.78
CA PRO A 26 -13.32 -2.34 18.01
C PRO A 26 -13.54 -1.72 19.40
N CYS A 27 -12.64 -1.98 20.36
CA CYS A 27 -12.66 -1.38 21.70
C CYS A 27 -12.13 0.06 21.73
N TRP A 28 -11.46 0.51 20.66
CA TRP A 28 -10.90 1.86 20.59
C TRP A 28 -11.87 2.78 19.85
N ARG A 29 -12.55 3.61 20.59
CA ARG A 29 -13.47 4.63 20.06
C ARG A 29 -13.08 5.98 20.60
N ASN A 30 -12.62 6.89 19.75
CA ASN A 30 -12.07 8.19 20.13
C ASN A 30 -11.02 8.05 21.24
N PHE A 31 -10.16 7.04 21.11
CA PHE A 31 -9.16 6.73 22.14
C PHE A 31 -7.98 7.71 22.04
N PRO A 32 -7.69 8.50 23.11
CA PRO A 32 -6.66 9.53 23.10
C PRO A 32 -5.27 8.92 23.29
N LEU A 33 -4.82 8.15 22.31
CA LEU A 33 -3.62 7.32 22.40
C LEU A 33 -2.37 8.12 22.77
N ALA A 34 -2.17 9.28 22.14
CA ALA A 34 -1.01 10.13 22.45
C ALA A 34 -1.03 10.58 23.92
N ALA A 35 -2.17 11.11 24.39
CA ALA A 35 -2.30 11.59 25.77
C ALA A 35 -2.10 10.49 26.81
N GLU A 36 -2.59 9.26 26.54
CA GLU A 36 -2.37 8.14 27.45
C GLU A 36 -0.89 7.72 27.54
N ILE A 37 -0.19 7.71 26.43
CA ILE A 37 1.25 7.43 26.41
C ILE A 37 2.03 8.55 27.11
N GLU A 38 1.71 9.81 26.82
CA GLU A 38 2.32 10.97 27.49
C GLU A 38 2.12 10.93 29.01
N ARG A 39 0.91 10.58 29.46
CA ARG A 39 0.59 10.43 30.88
C ARG A 39 1.46 9.38 31.58
N VAL A 40 1.73 8.25 30.90
CA VAL A 40 2.51 7.14 31.46
C VAL A 40 4.01 7.41 31.45
N TYR A 41 4.53 7.96 30.35
CA TYR A 41 5.97 8.08 30.13
C TYR A 41 6.54 9.48 30.36
N GLY A 42 5.69 10.51 30.52
CA GLY A 42 6.12 11.89 30.78
C GLY A 42 6.86 12.54 29.62
N VAL A 43 6.72 12.02 28.40
CA VAL A 43 7.34 12.55 27.19
C VAL A 43 6.29 12.69 26.08
N ARG A 44 6.53 13.63 25.15
CA ARG A 44 5.63 13.86 24.01
C ARG A 44 5.42 12.58 23.19
N ALA A 45 4.17 12.28 22.84
CA ALA A 45 3.82 11.20 21.94
C ALA A 45 3.21 11.72 20.65
N LEU A 46 3.60 11.12 19.53
CA LEU A 46 3.10 11.44 18.19
C LEU A 46 2.52 10.17 17.59
N VAL A 47 1.27 10.27 17.10
CA VAL A 47 0.54 9.14 16.51
C VAL A 47 0.27 9.46 15.05
N ASP A 48 0.52 8.51 14.15
CA ASP A 48 0.13 8.61 12.75
C ASP A 48 -0.33 7.26 12.20
N ASN A 49 -0.94 7.29 11.01
CA ASN A 49 -1.27 6.09 10.27
C ASN A 49 0.02 5.34 9.89
N ASP A 50 -0.05 4.01 9.87
CA ASP A 50 1.08 3.13 9.58
C ASP A 50 1.69 3.35 8.20
N ALA A 51 0.88 3.52 7.15
CA ALA A 51 1.36 3.79 5.81
C ALA A 51 1.95 5.21 5.67
N ASN A 52 1.34 6.22 6.33
CA ASN A 52 1.89 7.57 6.38
C ASN A 52 3.27 7.60 7.03
N ALA A 53 3.39 6.94 8.19
CA ALA A 53 4.64 6.91 8.93
C ALA A 53 5.72 6.13 8.18
N ALA A 54 5.37 4.99 7.56
CA ALA A 54 6.28 4.23 6.71
C ALA A 54 6.77 5.07 5.51
N GLY A 55 5.85 5.78 4.84
CA GLY A 55 6.20 6.71 3.75
C GLY A 55 7.14 7.83 4.21
N LEU A 56 6.94 8.37 5.42
CA LEU A 56 7.84 9.37 6.01
C LEU A 56 9.24 8.79 6.25
N ALA A 57 9.35 7.57 6.79
CA ALA A 57 10.65 6.93 6.97
C ALA A 57 11.39 6.71 5.66
N GLU A 58 10.66 6.26 4.63
CA GLU A 58 11.23 6.08 3.29
C GLU A 58 11.70 7.41 2.69
N ALA A 59 10.95 8.50 2.87
CA ALA A 59 11.33 9.83 2.38
C ALA A 59 12.55 10.42 3.12
N ILE A 60 12.75 10.04 4.39
CA ILE A 60 13.84 10.60 5.22
C ILE A 60 15.10 9.75 5.16
N TRP A 61 14.97 8.43 5.20
CA TRP A 61 16.09 7.50 5.40
C TRP A 61 16.13 6.33 4.42
N GLY A 62 15.07 6.13 3.63
CA GLY A 62 14.89 4.98 2.76
C GLY A 62 15.04 5.28 1.26
N ALA A 63 14.22 4.64 0.46
CA ALA A 63 14.26 4.72 -1.01
C ALA A 63 13.83 6.09 -1.56
N GLY A 64 13.14 6.92 -0.76
CA GLY A 64 12.71 8.27 -1.11
C GLY A 64 13.72 9.37 -0.77
N VAL A 65 14.92 9.04 -0.29
CA VAL A 65 15.94 10.05 0.04
C VAL A 65 16.39 10.80 -1.21
N GLY A 66 16.38 12.14 -1.12
CA GLY A 66 16.77 13.03 -2.22
C GLY A 66 15.61 13.51 -3.09
N TYR A 67 14.41 12.96 -2.91
CA TYR A 67 13.19 13.39 -3.57
C TYR A 67 12.35 14.33 -2.67
N HIS A 68 11.63 15.26 -3.29
CA HIS A 68 10.75 16.20 -2.60
C HIS A 68 9.33 15.65 -2.44
N ASN A 69 8.80 15.04 -3.50
CA ASN A 69 7.43 14.53 -3.58
C ASN A 69 7.46 13.01 -3.64
N VAL A 70 7.23 12.36 -2.52
CA VAL A 70 7.27 10.89 -2.41
C VAL A 70 5.84 10.36 -2.28
N PHE A 71 5.43 9.49 -3.19
CA PHE A 71 4.27 8.65 -3.04
C PHE A 71 4.71 7.28 -2.53
N PHE A 72 4.17 6.86 -1.41
CA PHE A 72 4.42 5.56 -0.81
C PHE A 72 3.17 4.68 -0.89
N ALA A 73 3.35 3.40 -1.21
CA ALA A 73 2.29 2.41 -1.14
C ALA A 73 2.77 1.11 -0.51
N ILE A 74 2.04 0.60 0.47
CA ILE A 74 2.23 -0.75 0.98
C ILE A 74 1.22 -1.68 0.33
N LEU A 75 1.71 -2.69 -0.38
CA LEU A 75 0.91 -3.70 -1.08
C LEU A 75 1.03 -5.03 -0.32
N GLY A 76 -0.05 -5.42 0.35
CA GLY A 76 -0.08 -6.61 1.21
C GLY A 76 -1.49 -7.18 1.31
N THR A 77 -1.96 -7.44 2.54
CA THR A 77 -3.34 -7.86 2.82
C THR A 77 -4.35 -6.80 2.39
N GLY A 78 -3.97 -5.52 2.50
CA GLY A 78 -4.67 -4.37 1.92
C GLY A 78 -3.71 -3.54 1.08
N ILE A 79 -4.14 -2.34 0.69
CA ILE A 79 -3.33 -1.32 0.03
C ILE A 79 -3.42 -0.02 0.83
N GLY A 80 -2.39 0.24 1.64
CA GLY A 80 -2.22 1.52 2.34
C GLY A 80 -1.32 2.46 1.55
N THR A 81 -1.53 3.76 1.67
CA THR A 81 -0.69 4.76 0.99
C THR A 81 -0.32 5.91 1.91
N GLY A 82 0.80 6.56 1.61
CA GLY A 82 1.28 7.77 2.25
C GLY A 82 1.79 8.76 1.21
N ILE A 83 1.57 10.04 1.47
CA ILE A 83 2.04 11.13 0.63
C ILE A 83 2.95 12.01 1.47
N VAL A 84 4.17 12.22 1.00
CA VAL A 84 5.17 13.02 1.71
C VAL A 84 5.71 14.10 0.79
N PHE A 85 5.53 15.36 1.18
CA PHE A 85 6.09 16.52 0.51
C PHE A 85 7.16 17.15 1.40
N ASP A 86 8.36 17.36 0.88
CA ASP A 86 9.48 17.98 1.62
C ASP A 86 9.69 17.36 3.00
N ARG A 87 9.68 16.02 3.08
CA ARG A 87 9.82 15.25 4.33
C ARG A 87 8.70 15.50 5.36
N LYS A 88 7.51 15.89 4.91
CA LYS A 88 6.33 16.09 5.76
C LYS A 88 5.16 15.30 5.19
N ILE A 89 4.47 14.58 6.06
CA ILE A 89 3.26 13.84 5.69
C ILE A 89 2.17 14.82 5.27
N TYR A 90 1.52 14.55 4.15
CA TYR A 90 0.32 15.25 3.73
C TYR A 90 -0.92 14.63 4.38
N HIS A 91 -1.42 15.26 5.41
CA HIS A 91 -2.58 14.78 6.17
C HIS A 91 -3.93 15.24 5.60
N GLY A 92 -3.95 16.18 4.66
CA GLY A 92 -5.18 16.80 4.21
C GLY A 92 -5.85 17.66 5.30
N ARG A 93 -7.16 17.88 5.15
CA ARG A 93 -7.92 18.75 6.04
C ARG A 93 -8.16 18.15 7.42
N THR A 94 -8.44 16.87 7.51
CA THR A 94 -8.88 16.16 8.73
C THR A 94 -7.96 15.06 9.21
N GLY A 95 -6.83 14.84 8.54
CA GLY A 95 -5.94 13.71 8.83
C GLY A 95 -6.22 12.46 8.00
N SER A 96 -7.24 12.48 7.12
CA SER A 96 -7.69 11.32 6.35
C SER A 96 -7.28 11.41 4.87
N ALA A 97 -6.21 12.13 4.53
CA ALA A 97 -5.63 12.08 3.19
C ALA A 97 -4.86 10.78 2.97
N ALA A 98 -4.45 10.56 1.74
CA ALA A 98 -3.65 9.39 1.34
C ALA A 98 -4.37 8.03 1.49
N GLU A 99 -5.68 7.99 1.31
CA GLU A 99 -6.46 6.74 1.23
C GLU A 99 -6.49 6.20 -0.22
N GLY A 100 -5.31 6.15 -0.86
CA GLY A 100 -5.16 5.80 -2.28
C GLY A 100 -5.57 4.37 -2.61
N GLY A 101 -5.45 3.43 -1.67
CA GLY A 101 -5.94 2.05 -1.82
C GLY A 101 -7.45 1.97 -2.02
N HIS A 102 -8.19 3.00 -1.60
CA HIS A 102 -9.64 3.09 -1.76
C HIS A 102 -10.07 3.96 -2.95
N MET A 103 -9.17 4.33 -3.85
CA MET A 103 -9.54 4.91 -5.14
C MET A 103 -10.24 3.86 -6.00
N THR A 104 -11.44 4.20 -6.49
CA THR A 104 -12.20 3.38 -7.43
C THR A 104 -11.57 3.50 -8.82
N ILE A 105 -11.09 2.41 -9.38
CA ILE A 105 -10.58 2.33 -10.75
C ILE A 105 -11.50 1.54 -11.69
N ASP A 106 -12.45 0.81 -11.14
CA ASP A 106 -13.54 0.17 -11.88
C ASP A 106 -14.85 0.28 -11.10
N TYR A 107 -15.72 1.21 -11.48
CA TYR A 107 -17.01 1.42 -10.78
C TYR A 107 -17.97 0.22 -10.85
N ARG A 108 -17.71 -0.75 -11.74
CA ARG A 108 -18.42 -2.04 -11.84
C ARG A 108 -17.69 -3.18 -11.17
N GLY A 109 -16.52 -2.90 -10.60
CA GLY A 109 -15.67 -3.88 -9.95
C GLY A 109 -16.24 -4.42 -8.63
N PRO A 110 -15.49 -5.30 -7.97
CA PRO A 110 -15.95 -5.94 -6.74
C PRO A 110 -16.13 -4.95 -5.60
N ARG A 111 -16.98 -5.33 -4.62
CA ARG A 111 -17.17 -4.56 -3.39
C ARG A 111 -15.91 -4.59 -2.54
N CYS A 112 -15.46 -3.42 -2.13
CA CYS A 112 -14.36 -3.23 -1.18
C CYS A 112 -14.86 -3.29 0.27
N GLY A 113 -13.98 -3.63 1.19
CA GLY A 113 -14.26 -3.59 2.64
C GLY A 113 -14.67 -2.21 3.15
N CYS A 114 -14.26 -1.12 2.49
CA CYS A 114 -14.71 0.24 2.79
C CYS A 114 -16.15 0.55 2.34
N GLY A 115 -16.84 -0.38 1.67
CA GLY A 115 -18.21 -0.24 1.18
C GLY A 115 -18.33 0.25 -0.26
N LYS A 116 -17.28 0.82 -0.87
CA LYS A 116 -17.26 1.26 -2.27
C LYS A 116 -17.09 0.08 -3.24
N LEU A 117 -17.27 0.33 -4.53
CA LEU A 117 -17.01 -0.64 -5.59
C LEU A 117 -15.70 -0.33 -6.30
N GLY A 118 -14.97 -1.37 -6.70
CA GLY A 118 -13.81 -1.32 -7.58
C GLY A 118 -12.63 -0.50 -7.09
N CYS A 119 -12.44 -0.39 -5.77
CA CYS A 119 -11.22 0.14 -5.20
C CYS A 119 -10.01 -0.70 -5.67
N ILE A 120 -8.87 -0.05 -5.89
CA ILE A 120 -7.65 -0.80 -6.25
C ILE A 120 -7.32 -1.89 -5.23
N GLU A 121 -7.55 -1.67 -3.95
CA GLU A 121 -7.39 -2.69 -2.91
C GLU A 121 -8.25 -3.92 -3.16
N ALA A 122 -9.52 -3.74 -3.54
CA ALA A 122 -10.44 -4.84 -3.84
C ALA A 122 -10.06 -5.62 -5.12
N LEU A 123 -9.13 -5.10 -5.91
CA LEU A 123 -8.66 -5.68 -7.17
C LEU A 123 -7.25 -6.25 -7.07
N ALA A 124 -6.33 -5.58 -6.36
CA ALA A 124 -4.89 -5.83 -6.42
C ALA A 124 -4.22 -6.11 -5.07
N SER A 125 -4.95 -6.17 -3.94
CA SER A 125 -4.36 -6.67 -2.69
C SER A 125 -4.13 -8.18 -2.75
N GLY A 126 -3.25 -8.72 -1.90
CA GLY A 126 -2.88 -10.13 -1.89
C GLY A 126 -4.08 -11.08 -1.90
N PRO A 127 -5.05 -10.96 -0.97
CA PRO A 127 -6.25 -11.80 -0.98
C PRO A 127 -7.07 -11.68 -2.27
N ASN A 128 -7.09 -10.50 -2.90
CA ASN A 128 -7.83 -10.29 -4.13
C ASN A 128 -7.10 -10.82 -5.38
N ILE A 129 -5.78 -10.80 -5.39
CA ILE A 129 -4.96 -11.51 -6.38
C ILE A 129 -5.23 -13.03 -6.27
N ALA A 130 -5.20 -13.58 -5.04
CA ALA A 130 -5.50 -14.98 -4.80
C ALA A 130 -6.91 -15.35 -5.28
N ARG A 131 -7.92 -14.53 -4.99
CA ARG A 131 -9.31 -14.77 -5.44
C ARG A 131 -9.43 -14.80 -6.97
N ARG A 132 -8.71 -13.95 -7.70
CA ARG A 132 -8.70 -13.98 -9.18
C ARG A 132 -8.05 -15.25 -9.70
N ALA A 133 -6.96 -15.71 -9.09
CA ALA A 133 -6.36 -17.01 -9.41
C ALA A 133 -7.32 -18.16 -9.13
N GLN A 134 -7.98 -18.16 -7.97
CA GLN A 134 -9.00 -19.17 -7.62
C GLN A 134 -10.12 -19.25 -8.66
N ALA A 135 -10.62 -18.09 -9.12
CA ALA A 135 -11.67 -18.04 -10.13
C ALA A 135 -11.23 -18.68 -11.48
N LYS A 136 -9.98 -18.41 -11.92
CA LYS A 136 -9.42 -19.03 -13.13
C LYS A 136 -9.23 -20.53 -12.94
N LEU A 137 -8.71 -20.98 -11.81
CA LEU A 137 -8.51 -22.40 -11.51
C LEU A 137 -9.83 -23.19 -11.39
N ALA A 138 -10.91 -22.55 -10.95
CA ALA A 138 -12.24 -23.16 -10.87
C ALA A 138 -12.81 -23.48 -12.27
N ALA A 139 -12.34 -22.81 -13.33
CA ALA A 139 -12.71 -23.10 -14.71
C ALA A 139 -12.11 -24.42 -15.24
N GLY A 140 -11.22 -25.07 -14.49
CA GLY A 140 -10.71 -26.40 -14.79
C GLY A 140 -9.28 -26.43 -15.36
N ASP A 141 -8.62 -25.30 -15.44
CA ASP A 141 -7.25 -25.23 -15.99
C ASP A 141 -6.24 -25.94 -15.09
N ALA A 142 -5.32 -26.69 -15.71
CA ALA A 142 -4.18 -27.26 -15.02
C ALA A 142 -3.18 -26.13 -14.66
N SER A 143 -2.74 -26.10 -13.40
CA SER A 143 -1.81 -25.08 -12.95
C SER A 143 -0.99 -25.56 -11.76
N ARG A 144 0.27 -25.15 -11.75
CA ARG A 144 1.18 -25.38 -10.62
C ARG A 144 0.69 -24.72 -9.33
N ILE A 145 -0.07 -23.63 -9.42
CA ILE A 145 -0.69 -22.98 -8.26
C ILE A 145 -1.54 -23.97 -7.46
N ARG A 146 -2.37 -24.79 -8.15
CA ARG A 146 -3.24 -25.78 -7.49
C ARG A 146 -2.43 -26.86 -6.77
N GLU A 147 -1.36 -27.32 -7.39
CA GLU A 147 -0.47 -28.34 -6.79
C GLU A 147 0.20 -27.80 -5.52
N LEU A 148 0.72 -26.58 -5.57
CA LEU A 148 1.37 -25.91 -4.44
C LEU A 148 0.40 -25.63 -3.28
N ALA A 149 -0.83 -25.25 -3.59
CA ALA A 149 -1.85 -24.91 -2.59
C ALA A 149 -2.58 -26.13 -2.02
N GLY A 150 -2.58 -27.28 -2.74
CA GLY A 150 -3.32 -28.49 -2.38
C GLY A 150 -4.81 -28.43 -2.72
N SER A 151 -5.44 -27.25 -2.69
CA SER A 151 -6.82 -27.03 -3.16
C SER A 151 -6.98 -25.61 -3.72
N VAL A 152 -8.05 -25.36 -4.48
CA VAL A 152 -8.34 -24.03 -5.03
C VAL A 152 -8.60 -23.01 -3.92
N GLU A 153 -9.32 -23.41 -2.88
CA GLU A 153 -9.70 -22.55 -1.74
C GLU A 153 -8.48 -22.14 -0.89
N ALA A 154 -7.44 -22.99 -0.88
CA ALA A 154 -6.22 -22.75 -0.13
C ALA A 154 -5.21 -21.86 -0.87
N VAL A 155 -5.49 -21.45 -2.13
CA VAL A 155 -4.61 -20.59 -2.91
C VAL A 155 -4.38 -19.25 -2.22
N ARG A 156 -3.11 -18.88 -2.09
CA ARG A 156 -2.63 -17.61 -1.58
C ARG A 156 -1.65 -16.98 -2.56
N THR A 157 -1.32 -15.72 -2.34
CA THR A 157 -0.40 -14.96 -3.21
C THR A 157 1.00 -15.59 -3.26
N GLU A 158 1.45 -16.20 -2.18
CA GLU A 158 2.74 -16.89 -2.12
C GLU A 158 2.80 -18.08 -3.10
N HIS A 159 1.71 -18.88 -3.21
CA HIS A 159 1.62 -19.97 -4.18
C HIS A 159 1.63 -19.46 -5.62
N ILE A 160 1.00 -18.31 -5.87
CA ILE A 160 1.01 -17.66 -7.19
C ILE A 160 2.42 -17.17 -7.53
N GLY A 161 3.11 -16.54 -6.58
CA GLY A 161 4.49 -16.11 -6.75
C GLY A 161 5.44 -17.26 -7.05
N GLN A 162 5.34 -18.36 -6.30
CA GLN A 162 6.14 -19.55 -6.55
C GLN A 162 5.85 -20.14 -7.93
N ALA A 163 4.58 -20.34 -8.28
CA ALA A 163 4.17 -20.87 -9.58
C ALA A 163 4.64 -19.98 -10.74
N PHE A 164 4.61 -18.65 -10.55
CA PHE A 164 5.12 -17.70 -11.54
C PHE A 164 6.61 -17.91 -11.81
N HIS A 165 7.43 -18.06 -10.78
CA HIS A 165 8.86 -18.36 -10.93
C HIS A 165 9.12 -19.73 -11.58
N GLU A 166 8.20 -20.69 -11.42
CA GLU A 166 8.23 -21.99 -12.06
C GLU A 166 7.65 -21.98 -13.50
N GLY A 167 7.22 -20.79 -14.01
CA GLY A 167 6.77 -20.61 -15.39
C GLY A 167 5.30 -20.90 -15.65
N ASP A 168 4.48 -20.99 -14.61
CA ASP A 168 3.04 -21.24 -14.71
C ASP A 168 2.32 -20.13 -15.49
N SER A 169 1.49 -20.50 -16.46
CA SER A 169 0.78 -19.56 -17.34
C SER A 169 -0.32 -18.78 -16.62
N ILE A 170 -1.07 -19.46 -15.73
CA ILE A 170 -2.16 -18.83 -14.96
C ILE A 170 -1.58 -17.81 -13.97
N ALA A 171 -0.48 -18.18 -13.29
CA ALA A 171 0.21 -17.23 -12.40
C ALA A 171 0.69 -16.00 -13.17
N ARG A 172 1.29 -16.18 -14.34
CA ARG A 172 1.73 -15.08 -15.22
C ARG A 172 0.56 -14.19 -15.63
N GLU A 173 -0.55 -14.78 -16.06
CA GLU A 173 -1.75 -14.04 -16.46
C GLU A 173 -2.31 -13.21 -15.30
N VAL A 174 -2.50 -13.80 -14.12
CA VAL A 174 -3.01 -13.10 -12.93
C VAL A 174 -2.11 -11.95 -12.50
N LEU A 175 -0.78 -12.14 -12.54
CA LEU A 175 0.16 -11.08 -12.18
C LEU A 175 0.25 -9.99 -13.24
N ALA A 176 0.17 -10.33 -14.54
CA ALA A 176 0.11 -9.34 -15.61
C ALA A 176 -1.17 -8.47 -15.53
N GLU A 177 -2.34 -9.08 -15.24
CA GLU A 177 -3.57 -8.34 -14.95
C GLU A 177 -3.41 -7.42 -13.73
N THR A 178 -2.74 -7.91 -12.68
CA THR A 178 -2.45 -7.10 -11.48
C THR A 178 -1.57 -5.90 -11.83
N ALA A 179 -0.52 -6.11 -12.63
CA ALA A 179 0.35 -5.04 -13.09
C ALA A 179 -0.43 -3.97 -13.88
N MET A 180 -1.33 -4.39 -14.77
CA MET A 180 -2.19 -3.46 -15.51
C MET A 180 -3.08 -2.64 -14.59
N LEU A 181 -3.77 -3.28 -13.63
CA LEU A 181 -4.63 -2.60 -12.65
C LEU A 181 -3.85 -1.57 -11.82
N LEU A 182 -2.64 -1.94 -11.38
CA LEU A 182 -1.75 -1.03 -10.66
C LEU A 182 -1.28 0.11 -11.57
N THR A 183 -0.96 -0.15 -12.84
CA THR A 183 -0.54 0.90 -13.78
C THR A 183 -1.64 1.94 -14.00
N VAL A 184 -2.89 1.52 -14.18
CA VAL A 184 -4.06 2.42 -14.28
C VAL A 184 -4.17 3.29 -13.04
N TRP A 185 -4.08 2.66 -11.86
CA TRP A 185 -4.15 3.37 -10.58
C TRP A 185 -3.02 4.40 -10.42
N LEU A 186 -1.77 4.00 -10.73
CA LEU A 186 -0.61 4.87 -10.64
C LEU A 186 -0.66 6.03 -11.65
N GLY A 187 -1.21 5.81 -12.85
CA GLY A 187 -1.48 6.90 -13.80
C GLY A 187 -2.37 7.98 -13.19
N ASN A 188 -3.45 7.60 -12.49
CA ASN A 188 -4.30 8.55 -11.77
C ASN A 188 -3.55 9.28 -10.63
N ILE A 189 -2.63 8.60 -9.95
CA ILE A 189 -1.76 9.21 -8.92
C ILE A 189 -0.82 10.24 -9.56
N VAL A 190 -0.23 9.92 -10.70
CA VAL A 190 0.64 10.85 -11.43
C VAL A 190 -0.14 12.10 -11.84
N ASP A 191 -1.35 11.96 -12.37
CA ASP A 191 -2.17 13.10 -12.80
C ASP A 191 -2.57 14.04 -11.66
N VAL A 192 -2.62 13.53 -10.42
CA VAL A 192 -3.04 14.33 -9.25
C VAL A 192 -1.86 14.87 -8.45
N LEU A 193 -0.77 14.10 -8.34
CA LEU A 193 0.35 14.41 -7.43
C LEU A 193 1.65 14.73 -8.13
N GLU A 194 1.87 14.20 -9.34
CA GLU A 194 3.16 14.26 -10.06
C GLU A 194 4.35 13.98 -9.12
N PRO A 195 4.44 12.78 -8.50
CA PRO A 195 5.48 12.50 -7.53
C PRO A 195 6.85 12.36 -8.21
N ASP A 196 7.93 12.72 -7.50
CA ASP A 196 9.31 12.51 -7.99
C ASP A 196 9.69 11.03 -7.97
N VAL A 197 9.09 10.25 -7.08
CA VAL A 197 9.31 8.80 -6.92
C VAL A 197 8.08 8.13 -6.32
N MET A 198 7.83 6.90 -6.73
CA MET A 198 6.83 6.01 -6.14
C MET A 198 7.53 4.84 -5.45
N VAL A 199 7.37 4.74 -4.14
CA VAL A 199 8.03 3.73 -3.29
C VAL A 199 7.02 2.67 -2.87
N PHE A 200 7.35 1.40 -3.07
CA PHE A 200 6.45 0.27 -2.82
C PHE A 200 7.00 -0.68 -1.77
N GLY A 201 6.24 -0.94 -0.71
CA GLY A 201 6.54 -1.92 0.32
C GLY A 201 5.52 -3.05 0.38
N GLY A 202 5.84 -4.09 1.16
CA GLY A 202 4.99 -5.26 1.39
C GLY A 202 5.22 -6.40 0.40
N GLY A 203 4.81 -7.60 0.79
CA GLY A 203 5.11 -8.84 0.04
C GLY A 203 4.51 -8.87 -1.38
N VAL A 204 3.38 -8.21 -1.62
CA VAL A 204 2.84 -8.07 -2.97
C VAL A 204 3.72 -7.14 -3.81
N ALA A 205 4.28 -6.07 -3.23
CA ALA A 205 5.20 -5.19 -3.95
C ALA A 205 6.48 -5.93 -4.37
N GLU A 206 7.04 -6.77 -3.49
CA GLU A 206 8.19 -7.62 -3.82
C GLU A 206 7.88 -8.55 -4.99
N LEU A 207 6.72 -9.23 -4.96
CA LEU A 207 6.26 -10.09 -6.04
C LEU A 207 6.08 -9.32 -7.36
N MET A 208 5.52 -8.09 -7.28
CA MET A 208 5.26 -7.25 -8.45
C MET A 208 6.50 -6.50 -8.96
N SER A 209 7.63 -6.54 -8.26
CA SER A 209 8.84 -5.79 -8.63
C SER A 209 9.38 -6.14 -10.02
N SER A 210 9.21 -7.39 -10.45
CA SER A 210 9.56 -7.83 -11.80
C SER A 210 8.73 -7.15 -12.92
N PHE A 211 7.61 -6.53 -12.56
CA PHE A 211 6.74 -5.78 -13.47
C PHE A 211 6.95 -4.27 -13.42
N PHE A 212 7.78 -3.74 -12.50
CA PHE A 212 7.92 -2.29 -12.30
C PHE A 212 8.36 -1.57 -13.58
N GLU A 213 9.28 -2.15 -14.33
CA GLU A 213 9.73 -1.54 -15.59
C GLU A 213 8.59 -1.47 -16.62
N SER A 214 7.81 -2.54 -16.79
CA SER A 214 6.65 -2.54 -17.69
C SER A 214 5.52 -1.64 -17.21
N MET A 215 5.28 -1.58 -15.89
CA MET A 215 4.31 -0.66 -15.30
C MET A 215 4.73 0.79 -15.52
N ARG A 216 6.00 1.12 -15.28
CA ARG A 216 6.57 2.45 -15.50
C ARG A 216 6.42 2.89 -16.96
N ALA A 217 6.80 2.03 -17.91
CA ALA A 217 6.63 2.29 -19.33
C ALA A 217 5.16 2.45 -19.74
N GLY A 218 4.25 1.77 -19.05
CA GLY A 218 2.81 1.86 -19.28
C GLY A 218 2.13 3.13 -18.75
N LEU A 219 2.79 3.89 -17.86
CA LEU A 219 2.17 5.08 -17.24
C LEU A 219 1.76 6.15 -18.26
N GLU A 220 2.51 6.32 -19.35
CA GLU A 220 2.19 7.28 -20.41
C GLU A 220 0.84 7.03 -21.09
N GLN A 221 0.32 5.80 -21.03
CA GLN A 221 -1.00 5.46 -21.57
C GLN A 221 -2.15 5.83 -20.61
N TRP A 222 -1.85 6.01 -19.33
CA TRP A 222 -2.82 6.21 -18.25
C TRP A 222 -2.66 7.53 -17.50
N SER A 223 -1.79 8.42 -17.98
CA SER A 223 -1.58 9.76 -17.46
C SER A 223 -1.53 10.76 -18.61
N ILE A 224 -2.01 11.98 -18.35
CA ILE A 224 -1.86 13.11 -19.28
C ILE A 224 -0.41 13.61 -19.33
N ASN A 225 0.39 13.26 -18.32
CA ASN A 225 1.80 13.64 -18.23
C ASN A 225 2.63 12.78 -19.17
N GLN A 226 3.14 13.37 -20.25
CA GLN A 226 3.98 12.69 -21.23
C GLN A 226 5.33 12.21 -20.69
N ARG A 227 5.71 12.65 -19.49
CA ARG A 227 6.93 12.24 -18.78
C ARG A 227 6.65 11.27 -17.64
N ALA A 228 5.43 10.73 -17.54
CA ALA A 228 5.05 9.78 -16.49
C ALA A 228 6.00 8.57 -16.42
N GLY A 229 6.47 8.08 -17.58
CA GLY A 229 7.43 6.98 -17.69
C GLY A 229 8.83 7.29 -17.15
N GLU A 230 9.16 8.54 -16.82
CA GLU A 230 10.42 8.91 -16.17
C GLU A 230 10.37 8.73 -14.65
N ILE A 231 9.17 8.65 -14.04
CA ILE A 231 9.00 8.56 -12.58
C ILE A 231 9.45 7.17 -12.10
N PRO A 232 10.45 7.08 -11.22
CA PRO A 232 10.94 5.80 -10.73
C PRO A 232 9.90 5.06 -9.89
N LEU A 233 9.74 3.75 -10.13
CA LEU A 233 9.03 2.82 -9.27
C LEU A 233 10.09 1.99 -8.54
N VAL A 234 10.16 2.07 -7.22
CA VAL A 234 11.22 1.44 -6.43
C VAL A 234 10.68 0.68 -5.23
N LEU A 235 11.38 -0.37 -4.81
CA LEU A 235 11.03 -1.07 -3.57
C LEU A 235 11.44 -0.24 -2.34
N ALA A 236 10.61 -0.31 -1.31
CA ALA A 236 10.88 0.25 0.00
C ALA A 236 12.10 -0.42 0.64
N ARG A 237 12.86 0.37 1.38
CA ARG A 237 14.08 -0.10 2.06
C ARG A 237 13.78 -0.86 3.36
N TYR A 238 12.74 -0.43 4.09
CA TYR A 238 12.50 -0.93 5.45
C TYR A 238 11.67 -2.20 5.53
N GLY A 239 10.98 -2.63 4.45
CA GLY A 239 10.22 -3.89 4.42
C GLY A 239 9.34 -4.06 5.67
N ASN A 240 9.55 -5.14 6.42
CA ASN A 240 8.80 -5.44 7.65
C ASN A 240 9.11 -4.49 8.82
N GLU A 241 10.20 -3.73 8.77
CA GLU A 241 10.59 -2.76 9.80
C GLU A 241 10.01 -1.36 9.55
N ALA A 242 9.25 -1.18 8.47
CA ALA A 242 8.67 0.10 8.07
C ALA A 242 7.86 0.78 9.18
N GLY A 243 7.10 0.02 9.97
CA GLY A 243 6.35 0.54 11.11
C GLY A 243 7.25 1.13 12.20
N ILE A 244 8.36 0.44 12.55
CA ILE A 244 9.31 0.91 13.57
C ILE A 244 10.05 2.14 13.06
N ALA A 245 10.56 2.07 11.83
CA ALA A 245 11.23 3.20 11.19
C ALA A 245 10.29 4.41 11.06
N GLY A 246 9.02 4.15 10.69
CA GLY A 246 7.96 5.15 10.61
C GLY A 246 7.69 5.84 11.95
N ALA A 247 7.50 5.06 13.00
CA ALA A 247 7.31 5.58 14.35
C ALA A 247 8.48 6.47 14.77
N ALA A 248 9.72 6.03 14.54
CA ALA A 248 10.92 6.82 14.82
C ALA A 248 10.97 8.12 14.00
N ALA A 249 10.54 8.09 12.75
CA ALA A 249 10.52 9.27 11.87
C ALA A 249 9.57 10.36 12.35
N LEU A 250 8.47 10.02 13.02
CA LEU A 250 7.52 10.99 13.59
C LEU A 250 8.16 11.87 14.68
N CYS A 251 9.18 11.37 15.37
CA CYS A 251 9.83 12.08 16.49
C CYS A 251 11.02 12.96 16.08
N ARG A 252 11.26 13.14 14.81
CA ARG A 252 12.38 13.91 14.26
C ARG A 252 12.18 15.42 14.29
#